data_c49407f5fee6c29595521d0772c8b757
#
_entry.id   c49407f5fee6c29595521d0772c8b757
#
_cell.length_a   1.000
_cell.length_b   1.000
_cell.length_c   1.000
_cell.angle_alpha   90.00
_cell.angle_beta   90.00
_cell.angle_gamma   90.00
#
_symmetry.space_group_name_H-M   'P 1'
#
loop_
_entity.id
_entity.type
_entity.pdbx_description
1 polymer ?
#
loop_
_entity_poly.entity_id
_entity_poly.type
_entity_poly.pdbx_seq_one_letter_code
_entity_poly.pdbx_strand_id
1 'polypeptide(L)'
;MSDKKSLFEAIDAQRAELCSMADQIFDNPEYEGEEVFASGLLTDYLKKNGFEVEMGVGGFKTAFRATYSHGEGGPVLGILCEYDALRNLGHGCGHHMQGPGCLGAAVALKNLDTDKPFQLVVYGTPAEETFGSKVQMIQNGCFKELDVAFMMHGGPNTCTDIKCLAQKSYKVTFHGHRAHAALAPEKGRSAFDAMLAAFQGIELLREHVPDDVRMHYCMTELPGPANVVPATAKGEFSLRS
;
A
#
# COMPACT_ATOMS: atom_id res chain seq x y z
N MET A 1 -0.12 22.42 25.88
CA MET A 1 1.05 22.82 25.05
C MET A 1 2.34 22.10 25.47
N SER A 2 2.50 21.70 26.74
CA SER A 2 3.62 20.89 27.25
C SER A 2 3.73 19.51 26.55
N ASP A 3 2.60 18.84 26.37
CA ASP A 3 2.53 17.46 25.89
C ASP A 3 3.04 17.28 24.44
N LYS A 4 2.74 18.26 23.58
CA LYS A 4 3.17 18.20 22.16
C LYS A 4 4.71 18.37 22.00
N LYS A 5 5.31 19.18 22.83
CA LYS A 5 6.76 19.39 22.83
C LYS A 5 7.49 18.15 23.35
N SER A 6 7.01 17.56 24.44
CA SER A 6 7.60 16.34 24.99
C SER A 6 7.51 15.15 24.04
N LEU A 7 6.41 15.03 23.25
CA LEU A 7 6.28 14.01 22.21
C LEU A 7 7.33 14.21 21.10
N PHE A 8 7.55 15.43 20.64
CA PHE A 8 8.58 15.69 19.62
C PHE A 8 9.98 15.38 20.15
N GLU A 9 10.30 15.78 21.38
CA GLU A 9 11.58 15.46 22.02
C GLU A 9 11.76 13.94 22.18
N ALA A 10 10.70 13.22 22.52
CA ALA A 10 10.71 11.76 22.62
C ALA A 10 10.94 11.07 21.25
N ILE A 11 10.39 11.60 20.15
CA ILE A 11 10.67 11.12 18.80
C ILE A 11 12.09 11.44 18.38
N ASP A 12 12.56 12.66 18.63
CA ASP A 12 13.92 13.07 18.30
C ASP A 12 15.00 12.25 19.05
N ALA A 13 14.72 11.85 20.28
CA ALA A 13 15.60 10.96 21.04
C ALA A 13 15.77 9.57 20.41
N GLN A 14 14.78 9.12 19.62
CA GLN A 14 14.80 7.83 18.91
C GLN A 14 15.36 7.96 17.48
N ARG A 15 15.63 9.16 16.99
CA ARG A 15 15.98 9.48 15.60
C ARG A 15 17.02 8.53 15.00
N ALA A 16 18.13 8.30 15.69
CA ALA A 16 19.23 7.48 15.17
C ALA A 16 18.80 6.03 14.91
N GLU A 17 18.03 5.43 15.83
CA GLU A 17 17.53 4.07 15.69
C GLU A 17 16.44 3.98 14.61
N LEU A 18 15.51 4.94 14.55
CA LEU A 18 14.45 4.99 13.52
C LEU A 18 15.03 5.17 12.12
N CYS A 19 16.00 6.07 11.94
CA CYS A 19 16.69 6.26 10.65
C CYS A 19 17.46 5.00 10.24
N SER A 20 18.20 4.39 11.17
CA SER A 20 18.91 3.14 10.88
C SER A 20 17.96 2.00 10.47
N MET A 21 16.78 1.94 11.08
CA MET A 21 15.75 0.96 10.73
C MET A 21 15.21 1.23 9.32
N ALA A 22 14.94 2.49 8.98
CA ALA A 22 14.50 2.89 7.65
C ALA A 22 15.55 2.55 6.58
N ASP A 23 16.83 2.85 6.82
CA ASP A 23 17.93 2.54 5.91
C ASP A 23 18.06 1.01 5.70
N GLN A 24 17.96 0.22 6.76
CA GLN A 24 18.01 -1.24 6.66
C GLN A 24 16.84 -1.81 5.84
N ILE A 25 15.62 -1.31 6.01
CA ILE A 25 14.47 -1.73 5.20
C ILE A 25 14.67 -1.30 3.74
N PHE A 26 15.18 -0.09 3.50
CA PHE A 26 15.47 0.41 2.15
C PHE A 26 16.46 -0.47 1.40
N ASP A 27 17.53 -0.90 2.07
CA ASP A 27 18.58 -1.74 1.50
C ASP A 27 18.15 -3.20 1.28
N ASN A 28 17.03 -3.62 1.89
CA ASN A 28 16.47 -4.98 1.79
C ASN A 28 15.01 -4.94 1.32
N PRO A 29 14.73 -4.55 0.07
CA PRO A 29 13.36 -4.42 -0.42
C PRO A 29 12.67 -5.78 -0.55
N GLU A 30 11.51 -5.93 0.10
CA GLU A 30 10.68 -7.13 0.09
C GLU A 30 9.29 -6.82 -0.49
N TYR A 31 8.58 -7.83 -0.99
CA TYR A 31 7.41 -7.66 -1.84
C TYR A 31 6.28 -8.64 -1.52
N GLU A 32 5.05 -8.24 -1.77
CA GLU A 32 3.90 -9.15 -1.99
C GLU A 32 3.52 -10.08 -0.83
N GLY A 33 3.72 -9.65 0.41
CA GLY A 33 3.38 -10.42 1.60
C GLY A 33 4.54 -11.29 2.10
N GLU A 34 5.74 -11.11 1.55
CA GLU A 34 6.96 -11.80 1.99
C GLU A 34 7.96 -10.87 2.70
N GLU A 35 7.46 -9.79 3.32
CA GLU A 35 8.23 -8.76 4.02
C GLU A 35 8.70 -9.27 5.40
N VAL A 36 9.48 -10.36 5.40
CA VAL A 36 9.92 -11.06 6.63
C VAL A 36 10.96 -10.25 7.38
N PHE A 37 11.94 -9.67 6.68
CA PHE A 37 12.99 -8.86 7.29
C PHE A 37 12.40 -7.57 7.89
N ALA A 38 11.61 -6.82 7.10
CA ALA A 38 11.01 -5.58 7.54
C ALA A 38 10.08 -5.79 8.73
N SER A 39 9.15 -6.74 8.65
CA SER A 39 8.24 -7.06 9.75
C SER A 39 8.96 -7.53 11.01
N GLY A 40 10.03 -8.33 10.86
CA GLY A 40 10.89 -8.77 11.96
C GLY A 40 11.55 -7.60 12.66
N LEU A 41 12.19 -6.71 11.90
CA LEU A 41 12.88 -5.52 12.42
C LEU A 41 11.93 -4.60 13.19
N LEU A 42 10.75 -4.32 12.61
CA LEU A 42 9.73 -3.47 13.22
C LEU A 42 9.17 -4.09 14.51
N THR A 43 8.87 -5.38 14.50
CA THR A 43 8.32 -6.07 15.67
C THR A 43 9.34 -6.24 16.80
N ASP A 44 10.60 -6.45 16.49
CA ASP A 44 11.66 -6.51 17.51
C ASP A 44 11.86 -5.16 18.18
N TYR A 45 11.76 -4.06 17.45
CA TYR A 45 11.74 -2.71 18.02
C TYR A 45 10.55 -2.50 18.97
N LEU A 46 9.35 -2.93 18.58
CA LEU A 46 8.15 -2.83 19.43
C LEU A 46 8.27 -3.66 20.71
N LYS A 47 8.76 -4.93 20.61
CA LYS A 47 9.01 -5.79 21.78
C LYS A 47 10.03 -5.16 22.73
N LYS A 48 11.15 -4.66 22.19
CA LYS A 48 12.18 -3.94 22.97
C LYS A 48 11.57 -2.77 23.74
N ASN A 49 10.57 -2.10 23.17
CA ASN A 49 9.86 -0.97 23.77
C ASN A 49 8.62 -1.39 24.57
N GLY A 50 8.45 -2.68 24.88
CA GLY A 50 7.42 -3.17 25.83
C GLY A 50 6.01 -3.27 25.24
N PHE A 51 5.86 -3.46 23.94
CA PHE A 51 4.61 -3.87 23.31
C PHE A 51 4.49 -5.40 23.28
N GLU A 52 3.28 -5.90 23.45
CA GLU A 52 2.95 -7.31 23.19
C GLU A 52 2.69 -7.47 21.69
N VAL A 53 3.38 -8.42 21.05
CA VAL A 53 3.36 -8.57 19.58
C VAL A 53 2.82 -9.93 19.18
N GLU A 54 1.82 -9.90 18.30
CA GLU A 54 1.24 -11.04 17.62
C GLU A 54 1.54 -10.97 16.12
N MET A 55 2.10 -12.05 15.55
CA MET A 55 2.38 -12.17 14.12
C MET A 55 1.30 -12.96 13.40
N GLY A 56 1.19 -12.80 12.08
CA GLY A 56 0.31 -13.60 11.23
C GLY A 56 -1.15 -13.18 11.29
N VAL A 57 -1.45 -11.96 11.74
CA VAL A 57 -2.81 -11.46 11.86
C VAL A 57 -3.45 -11.20 10.49
N GLY A 58 -4.78 -11.24 10.44
CA GLY A 58 -5.53 -10.92 9.22
C GLY A 58 -5.28 -11.83 8.02
N GLY A 59 -4.60 -12.99 8.23
CA GLY A 59 -4.32 -13.98 7.18
C GLY A 59 -3.01 -13.77 6.42
N PHE A 60 -2.16 -12.83 6.84
CA PHE A 60 -0.85 -12.57 6.24
C PHE A 60 0.27 -12.89 7.23
N LYS A 61 1.22 -13.75 6.86
CA LYS A 61 2.30 -14.21 7.74
C LYS A 61 3.18 -13.08 8.29
N THR A 62 3.38 -12.05 7.49
CA THR A 62 4.21 -10.89 7.80
C THR A 62 3.43 -9.74 8.43
N ALA A 63 2.08 -9.81 8.47
CA ALA A 63 1.27 -8.86 9.22
C ALA A 63 1.44 -9.07 10.73
N PHE A 64 1.42 -8.00 11.49
CA PHE A 64 1.49 -8.05 12.95
C PHE A 64 0.48 -7.12 13.61
N ARG A 65 0.19 -7.43 14.86
CA ARG A 65 -0.57 -6.58 15.78
C ARG A 65 0.25 -6.43 17.06
N ALA A 66 0.56 -5.21 17.44
CA ALA A 66 1.31 -4.93 18.65
C ALA A 66 0.48 -4.04 19.58
N THR A 67 0.39 -4.38 20.86
CA THR A 67 -0.49 -3.72 21.82
C THR A 67 0.25 -3.19 23.03
N TYR A 68 -0.25 -2.07 23.53
CA TYR A 68 0.14 -1.49 24.81
C TYR A 68 -1.07 -0.83 25.47
N SER A 69 -1.26 -1.04 26.78
CA SER A 69 -2.33 -0.42 27.56
C SER A 69 -1.74 0.50 28.62
N HIS A 70 -2.25 1.72 28.69
CA HIS A 70 -1.97 2.71 29.73
C HIS A 70 -3.22 2.88 30.59
N GLY A 71 -3.21 2.34 31.82
CA GLY A 71 -4.38 2.30 32.67
C GLY A 71 -5.47 1.32 32.20
N GLU A 72 -6.66 1.44 32.76
CA GLU A 72 -7.82 0.62 32.41
C GLU A 72 -8.83 1.43 31.61
N GLY A 73 -9.31 0.89 30.49
CA GLY A 73 -10.27 1.53 29.60
C GLY A 73 -9.63 2.62 28.72
N GLY A 74 -10.43 3.66 28.39
CA GLY A 74 -10.01 4.72 27.48
C GLY A 74 -10.10 4.33 25.99
N PRO A 75 -9.79 5.26 25.07
CA PRO A 75 -9.83 5.01 23.63
C PRO A 75 -8.74 4.04 23.17
N VAL A 76 -9.07 3.25 22.15
CA VAL A 76 -8.15 2.36 21.44
C VAL A 76 -7.63 3.08 20.19
N LEU A 77 -6.38 3.49 20.23
CA LEU A 77 -5.72 4.27 19.18
C LEU A 77 -4.93 3.33 18.25
N GLY A 78 -5.37 3.22 17.02
CA GLY A 78 -4.70 2.43 15.98
C GLY A 78 -3.64 3.22 15.25
N ILE A 79 -2.48 2.61 15.01
CA ILE A 79 -1.42 3.12 14.14
C ILE A 79 -1.14 2.06 13.10
N LEU A 80 -1.30 2.41 11.81
CA LEU A 80 -1.10 1.49 10.71
C LEU A 80 0.24 1.79 10.04
N CYS A 81 1.02 0.77 9.74
CA CYS A 81 2.29 0.91 9.04
C CYS A 81 2.45 -0.10 7.90
N GLU A 82 2.91 0.41 6.78
CA GLU A 82 3.30 -0.33 5.58
C GLU A 82 4.83 -0.46 5.55
N TYR A 83 5.34 -1.47 4.86
CA TYR A 83 6.79 -1.74 4.75
C TYR A 83 7.17 -2.55 3.51
N ASP A 84 6.23 -2.79 2.59
CA ASP A 84 6.49 -3.42 1.30
C ASP A 84 7.13 -2.47 0.30
N ALA A 85 7.81 -3.04 -0.70
CA ALA A 85 8.46 -2.33 -1.80
C ALA A 85 7.78 -2.62 -3.14
N LEU A 86 8.07 -1.78 -4.13
CA LEU A 86 7.62 -1.93 -5.52
C LEU A 86 8.58 -2.82 -6.31
N ARG A 87 8.07 -3.80 -7.06
CA ARG A 87 8.90 -4.61 -7.97
C ARG A 87 9.63 -3.73 -8.98
N ASN A 88 10.92 -4.00 -9.16
CA ASN A 88 11.82 -3.28 -10.07
C ASN A 88 12.05 -1.80 -9.73
N LEU A 89 11.51 -1.29 -8.64
CA LEU A 89 11.68 0.10 -8.21
C LEU A 89 12.17 0.22 -6.76
N GLY A 90 12.08 -0.85 -5.96
CA GLY A 90 12.41 -0.81 -4.54
C GLY A 90 11.42 0.05 -3.75
N HIS A 91 11.92 0.76 -2.75
CA HIS A 91 11.09 1.60 -1.87
C HIS A 91 10.73 2.97 -2.47
N GLY A 92 10.30 3.00 -3.75
CA GLY A 92 9.90 4.23 -4.44
C GLY A 92 8.67 4.92 -3.84
N CYS A 93 7.80 4.19 -3.12
CA CYS A 93 6.64 4.74 -2.41
C CYS A 93 6.98 5.28 -1.01
N GLY A 94 8.15 4.93 -0.46
CA GLY A 94 8.63 5.44 0.82
C GLY A 94 8.18 4.65 2.06
N HIS A 95 7.66 3.44 1.91
CA HIS A 95 7.19 2.61 3.02
C HIS A 95 8.31 2.25 4.02
N HIS A 96 9.57 2.20 3.58
CA HIS A 96 10.74 2.02 4.46
C HIS A 96 10.85 3.07 5.57
N MET A 97 10.35 4.30 5.33
CA MET A 97 10.31 5.38 6.33
C MET A 97 9.02 5.35 7.15
N GLN A 98 7.94 4.90 6.56
CA GLN A 98 6.60 4.90 7.16
C GLN A 98 6.55 3.98 8.38
N GLY A 99 7.01 2.72 8.25
CA GLY A 99 7.07 1.78 9.36
C GLY A 99 7.78 2.37 10.57
N PRO A 100 9.07 2.69 10.49
CA PRO A 100 9.83 3.29 11.60
C PRO A 100 9.20 4.58 12.15
N GLY A 101 8.72 5.47 11.29
CA GLY A 101 8.06 6.70 11.72
C GLY A 101 6.80 6.47 12.56
N CYS A 102 5.95 5.53 12.14
CA CYS A 102 4.77 5.10 12.88
C CYS A 102 5.13 4.50 14.24
N LEU A 103 6.17 3.67 14.29
CA LEU A 103 6.64 3.06 15.53
C LEU A 103 7.23 4.10 16.49
N GLY A 104 7.99 5.06 15.98
CA GLY A 104 8.49 6.18 16.77
C GLY A 104 7.38 6.98 17.43
N ALA A 105 6.29 7.24 16.71
CA ALA A 105 5.10 7.89 17.25
C ALA A 105 4.42 7.03 18.33
N ALA A 106 4.28 5.72 18.11
CA ALA A 106 3.69 4.79 19.08
C ALA A 106 4.49 4.75 20.39
N VAL A 107 5.83 4.66 20.30
CA VAL A 107 6.70 4.64 21.48
C VAL A 107 6.71 5.99 22.21
N ALA A 108 6.66 7.11 21.49
CA ALA A 108 6.53 8.43 22.10
C ALA A 108 5.21 8.59 22.85
N LEU A 109 4.09 8.14 22.27
CA LEU A 109 2.78 8.14 22.91
C LEU A 109 2.74 7.24 24.16
N LYS A 110 3.33 6.03 24.06
CA LYS A 110 3.46 5.12 25.20
C LYS A 110 4.13 5.77 26.40
N ASN A 111 5.14 6.59 26.17
CA ASN A 111 5.95 7.25 27.20
C ASN A 111 5.40 8.64 27.59
N LEU A 112 4.22 9.03 27.10
CA LEU A 112 3.61 10.29 27.45
C LEU A 112 3.19 10.29 28.94
N ASP A 113 3.63 11.33 29.65
CA ASP A 113 3.22 11.55 31.04
C ASP A 113 1.77 12.07 31.07
N THR A 114 0.85 11.16 31.39
CA THR A 114 -0.60 11.45 31.45
C THR A 114 -1.30 10.50 32.42
N ASP A 115 -2.34 10.99 33.07
CA ASP A 115 -3.25 10.23 33.91
C ASP A 115 -4.46 9.64 33.13
N LYS A 116 -4.59 9.98 31.85
CA LYS A 116 -5.69 9.52 31.00
C LYS A 116 -5.42 8.12 30.46
N PRO A 117 -6.33 7.16 30.69
CA PRO A 117 -6.15 5.82 30.15
C PRO A 117 -6.34 5.80 28.64
N PHE A 118 -5.56 4.96 27.96
CA PHE A 118 -5.66 4.69 26.54
C PHE A 118 -5.01 3.34 26.18
N GLN A 119 -5.34 2.82 25.02
CA GLN A 119 -4.66 1.67 24.43
C GLN A 119 -4.03 2.06 23.09
N LEU A 120 -2.85 1.54 22.82
CA LEU A 120 -2.19 1.65 21.52
C LEU A 120 -2.23 0.28 20.85
N VAL A 121 -2.63 0.26 19.57
CA VAL A 121 -2.57 -0.92 18.71
C VAL A 121 -1.84 -0.54 17.43
N VAL A 122 -0.64 -1.09 17.24
CA VAL A 122 0.11 -0.91 16.00
C VAL A 122 -0.16 -2.11 15.10
N TYR A 123 -0.66 -1.87 13.91
CA TYR A 123 -0.85 -2.87 12.89
C TYR A 123 0.20 -2.74 11.78
N GLY A 124 0.95 -3.80 11.55
CA GLY A 124 1.76 -3.96 10.35
C GLY A 124 0.91 -4.51 9.22
N THR A 125 0.84 -3.78 8.13
CA THR A 125 -0.01 -4.08 6.97
C THR A 125 0.83 -4.30 5.71
N PRO A 126 1.26 -5.56 5.43
CA PRO A 126 2.12 -5.90 4.30
C PRO A 126 1.40 -5.79 2.96
N ALA A 127 2.14 -5.87 1.85
CA ALA A 127 1.60 -6.03 0.49
C ALA A 127 0.55 -4.97 0.09
N GLU A 128 0.77 -3.71 0.45
CA GLU A 128 -0.13 -2.62 0.07
C GLU A 128 -0.16 -2.43 -1.44
N GLU A 129 1.02 -2.44 -2.07
CA GLU A 129 1.23 -2.16 -3.49
C GLU A 129 0.71 -3.26 -4.43
N THR A 130 0.32 -4.40 -3.91
CA THR A 130 -0.11 -5.56 -4.71
C THR A 130 -1.50 -6.04 -4.37
N PHE A 131 -1.70 -6.54 -3.15
CA PHE A 131 -2.97 -7.16 -2.74
C PHE A 131 -3.88 -6.18 -2.01
N GLY A 132 -3.36 -5.02 -1.56
CA GLY A 132 -4.11 -4.13 -0.68
C GLY A 132 -4.52 -4.86 0.60
N SER A 133 -3.56 -5.44 1.33
CA SER A 133 -3.80 -6.38 2.44
C SER A 133 -4.80 -5.89 3.48
N LYS A 134 -4.87 -4.58 3.70
CA LYS A 134 -5.83 -3.97 4.64
C LYS A 134 -7.28 -4.34 4.34
N VAL A 135 -7.65 -4.50 3.06
CA VAL A 135 -9.00 -4.91 2.67
C VAL A 135 -9.31 -6.32 3.20
N GLN A 136 -8.38 -7.26 2.99
CA GLN A 136 -8.54 -8.64 3.48
C GLN A 136 -8.45 -8.69 5.02
N MET A 137 -7.58 -7.89 5.64
CA MET A 137 -7.47 -7.79 7.09
C MET A 137 -8.78 -7.29 7.72
N ILE A 138 -9.46 -6.30 7.10
CA ILE A 138 -10.79 -5.84 7.53
C ILE A 138 -11.81 -6.99 7.44
N GLN A 139 -11.83 -7.72 6.34
CA GLN A 139 -12.74 -8.86 6.15
C GLN A 139 -12.50 -9.95 7.20
N ASN A 140 -11.26 -10.17 7.58
CA ASN A 140 -10.84 -11.12 8.60
C ASN A 140 -10.96 -10.60 10.04
N GLY A 141 -11.54 -9.41 10.22
CA GLY A 141 -11.93 -8.86 11.52
C GLY A 141 -10.89 -8.00 12.22
N CYS A 142 -9.74 -7.71 11.58
CA CYS A 142 -8.79 -6.74 12.10
C CYS A 142 -9.42 -5.33 12.19
N PHE A 143 -8.83 -4.50 13.04
CA PHE A 143 -9.18 -3.09 13.25
C PHE A 143 -10.53 -2.84 13.96
N LYS A 144 -11.34 -3.87 14.24
CA LYS A 144 -12.68 -3.69 14.86
C LYS A 144 -12.63 -3.11 16.26
N GLU A 145 -11.54 -3.31 16.97
CA GLU A 145 -11.33 -2.79 18.33
C GLU A 145 -10.92 -1.32 18.35
N LEU A 146 -10.56 -0.73 17.22
CA LEU A 146 -10.04 0.64 17.15
C LEU A 146 -11.17 1.66 17.18
N ASP A 147 -11.06 2.65 18.07
CA ASP A 147 -11.91 3.84 18.06
C ASP A 147 -11.47 4.83 16.98
N VAL A 148 -10.16 4.89 16.73
CA VAL A 148 -9.56 5.74 15.68
C VAL A 148 -8.32 5.05 15.11
N ALA A 149 -8.06 5.24 13.82
CA ALA A 149 -6.88 4.74 13.14
C ALA A 149 -6.11 5.89 12.48
N PHE A 150 -4.79 5.90 12.70
CA PHE A 150 -3.86 6.85 12.09
C PHE A 150 -2.89 6.11 11.18
N MET A 151 -2.53 6.77 10.10
CA MET A 151 -1.48 6.33 9.20
C MET A 151 -0.69 7.55 8.71
N MET A 152 0.62 7.46 8.71
CA MET A 152 1.49 8.41 8.05
C MET A 152 1.87 7.82 6.68
N HIS A 153 1.95 8.64 5.66
CA HIS A 153 2.46 8.21 4.35
C HIS A 153 3.34 9.30 3.74
N GLY A 154 4.40 8.90 3.06
CA GLY A 154 5.31 9.82 2.37
C GLY A 154 4.57 10.60 1.28
N GLY A 155 4.90 11.89 1.14
CA GLY A 155 4.30 12.75 0.13
C GLY A 155 5.11 14.03 -0.11
N PRO A 156 4.81 14.77 -1.19
CA PRO A 156 5.56 15.98 -1.53
C PRO A 156 5.34 17.14 -0.56
N ASN A 157 4.26 17.10 0.21
CA ASN A 157 3.90 18.14 1.18
C ASN A 157 3.38 17.51 2.47
N THR A 158 3.61 18.18 3.60
CA THR A 158 2.99 17.79 4.87
C THR A 158 1.55 18.28 4.93
N CYS A 159 0.60 17.37 5.03
CA CYS A 159 -0.82 17.66 5.18
C CYS A 159 -1.49 16.64 6.12
N THR A 160 -2.59 17.05 6.75
CA THR A 160 -3.35 16.21 7.69
C THR A 160 -4.67 15.71 7.12
N ASP A 161 -5.05 16.22 5.95
CA ASP A 161 -6.30 15.87 5.27
C ASP A 161 -6.01 15.57 3.79
N ILE A 162 -5.83 14.30 3.48
CA ILE A 162 -5.58 13.83 2.12
C ILE A 162 -6.90 13.33 1.55
N LYS A 163 -7.33 13.93 0.44
CA LYS A 163 -8.45 13.40 -0.34
C LYS A 163 -7.97 12.21 -1.16
N CYS A 164 -8.47 11.04 -0.84
CA CYS A 164 -8.24 9.82 -1.60
C CYS A 164 -9.35 9.64 -2.63
N LEU A 165 -8.97 9.23 -3.84
CA LEU A 165 -9.91 8.79 -4.87
C LEU A 165 -10.20 7.30 -4.69
N ALA A 166 -11.45 6.89 -4.90
CA ALA A 166 -11.76 5.48 -5.03
C ALA A 166 -11.05 4.91 -6.26
N GLN A 167 -10.63 3.65 -6.21
CA GLN A 167 -9.91 3.00 -7.32
C GLN A 167 -10.53 1.67 -7.68
N LYS A 168 -10.60 1.39 -8.98
CA LYS A 168 -10.96 0.07 -9.50
C LYS A 168 -10.11 -0.27 -10.72
N SER A 169 -9.51 -1.47 -10.74
CA SER A 169 -8.75 -2.01 -11.87
C SER A 169 -9.51 -3.11 -12.57
N TYR A 170 -9.33 -3.19 -13.89
CA TYR A 170 -9.92 -4.21 -14.75
C TYR A 170 -8.86 -4.82 -15.62
N LYS A 171 -8.80 -6.16 -15.66
CA LYS A 171 -8.04 -6.91 -16.67
C LYS A 171 -8.98 -7.24 -17.82
N VAL A 172 -8.62 -6.81 -19.03
CA VAL A 172 -9.43 -6.98 -20.23
C VAL A 172 -8.68 -7.83 -21.24
N THR A 173 -9.35 -8.82 -21.79
CA THR A 173 -8.82 -9.64 -22.86
C THR A 173 -9.73 -9.56 -24.07
N PHE A 174 -9.19 -9.15 -25.20
CA PHE A 174 -9.86 -9.23 -26.50
C PHE A 174 -9.48 -10.53 -27.18
N HIS A 175 -10.49 -11.16 -27.81
CA HIS A 175 -10.33 -12.37 -28.60
C HIS A 175 -10.66 -12.11 -30.08
N GLY A 176 -9.74 -12.45 -30.94
CA GLY A 176 -9.81 -12.28 -32.37
C GLY A 176 -9.65 -13.60 -33.13
N HIS A 177 -9.20 -13.51 -34.36
CA HIS A 177 -8.88 -14.65 -35.22
C HIS A 177 -7.56 -14.43 -35.96
N ARG A 178 -6.68 -15.42 -35.91
CA ARG A 178 -5.35 -15.34 -36.57
C ARG A 178 -5.48 -15.45 -38.08
N ALA A 179 -4.62 -14.70 -38.77
CA ALA A 179 -4.38 -14.84 -40.19
C ALA A 179 -2.95 -14.41 -40.52
N HIS A 180 -2.45 -14.88 -41.66
CA HIS A 180 -1.18 -14.38 -42.15
C HIS A 180 -1.36 -12.97 -42.70
N ALA A 181 -0.64 -11.98 -42.16
CA ALA A 181 -0.87 -10.57 -42.44
C ALA A 181 -0.64 -10.17 -43.91
N ALA A 182 0.19 -10.92 -44.65
CA ALA A 182 0.46 -10.64 -46.07
C ALA A 182 -0.35 -11.52 -47.05
N LEU A 183 -0.73 -12.75 -46.65
CA LEU A 183 -1.34 -13.70 -47.57
C LEU A 183 -2.87 -13.70 -47.55
N ALA A 184 -3.48 -13.49 -46.39
CA ALA A 184 -4.92 -13.55 -46.19
C ALA A 184 -5.37 -12.73 -45.00
N PRO A 185 -5.00 -11.43 -44.88
CA PRO A 185 -5.34 -10.60 -43.73
C PRO A 185 -6.86 -10.45 -43.54
N GLU A 186 -7.64 -10.53 -44.63
CA GLU A 186 -9.10 -10.45 -44.66
C GLU A 186 -9.79 -11.61 -43.90
N LYS A 187 -9.06 -12.72 -43.67
CA LYS A 187 -9.55 -13.85 -42.85
C LYS A 187 -9.29 -13.66 -41.36
N GLY A 188 -8.51 -12.64 -41.01
CA GLY A 188 -8.16 -12.32 -39.65
C GLY A 188 -9.19 -11.38 -38.99
N ARG A 189 -9.15 -11.37 -37.67
CA ARG A 189 -9.81 -10.34 -36.83
C ARG A 189 -8.86 -9.98 -35.70
N SER A 190 -8.24 -8.80 -35.79
CA SER A 190 -7.21 -8.39 -34.84
C SER A 190 -7.80 -8.05 -33.47
N ALA A 191 -7.38 -8.82 -32.46
CA ALA A 191 -7.65 -8.47 -31.07
C ALA A 191 -6.88 -7.22 -30.61
N PHE A 192 -5.72 -6.98 -31.24
CA PHE A 192 -4.92 -5.81 -30.93
C PHE A 192 -5.58 -4.51 -31.42
N ASP A 193 -6.18 -4.53 -32.62
CA ASP A 193 -6.92 -3.36 -33.12
C ASP A 193 -8.13 -3.04 -32.21
N ALA A 194 -8.80 -4.07 -31.68
CA ALA A 194 -9.86 -3.88 -30.72
C ALA A 194 -9.36 -3.23 -29.42
N MET A 195 -8.16 -3.63 -28.95
CA MET A 195 -7.53 -2.99 -27.78
C MET A 195 -7.14 -1.53 -28.07
N LEU A 196 -6.57 -1.25 -29.24
CA LEU A 196 -6.25 0.12 -29.64
C LEU A 196 -7.50 0.99 -29.74
N ALA A 197 -8.60 0.45 -30.28
CA ALA A 197 -9.89 1.16 -30.33
C ALA A 197 -10.44 1.42 -28.92
N ALA A 198 -10.27 0.47 -27.98
CA ALA A 198 -10.66 0.67 -26.58
C ALA A 198 -9.83 1.78 -25.92
N PHE A 199 -8.51 1.80 -26.11
CA PHE A 199 -7.65 2.88 -25.61
C PHE A 199 -8.05 4.24 -26.20
N GLN A 200 -8.27 4.31 -27.51
CA GLN A 200 -8.73 5.53 -28.18
C GLN A 200 -10.09 5.98 -27.64
N GLY A 201 -11.01 5.05 -27.38
CA GLY A 201 -12.31 5.36 -26.80
C GLY A 201 -12.21 6.00 -25.41
N ILE A 202 -11.26 5.55 -24.58
CA ILE A 202 -10.99 6.17 -23.28
C ILE A 202 -10.42 7.59 -23.44
N GLU A 203 -9.51 7.82 -24.38
CA GLU A 203 -9.00 9.16 -24.66
C GLU A 203 -10.11 10.13 -25.04
N LEU A 204 -11.02 9.70 -25.91
CA LEU A 204 -12.19 10.52 -26.28
C LEU A 204 -13.16 10.75 -25.13
N LEU A 205 -13.29 9.78 -24.21
CA LEU A 205 -14.15 9.88 -23.04
C LEU A 205 -13.65 10.90 -22.01
N ARG A 206 -12.34 11.17 -21.95
CA ARG A 206 -11.74 12.09 -20.96
C ARG A 206 -12.36 13.49 -20.98
N GLU A 207 -12.84 13.95 -22.13
CA GLU A 207 -13.50 15.24 -22.28
C GLU A 207 -14.89 15.30 -21.59
N HIS A 208 -15.47 14.13 -21.28
CA HIS A 208 -16.84 14.00 -20.84
C HIS A 208 -16.98 13.49 -19.39
N VAL A 209 -15.91 13.50 -18.61
CA VAL A 209 -15.91 13.07 -17.21
C VAL A 209 -15.50 14.24 -16.30
N PRO A 210 -15.93 14.24 -15.01
CA PRO A 210 -15.49 15.23 -14.03
C PRO A 210 -13.97 15.28 -13.87
N ASP A 211 -13.45 16.43 -13.43
CA ASP A 211 -12.00 16.70 -13.29
C ASP A 211 -11.28 15.78 -12.29
N ASP A 212 -11.97 15.17 -11.36
CA ASP A 212 -11.44 14.24 -10.38
C ASP A 212 -11.37 12.79 -10.87
N VAL A 213 -11.94 12.48 -12.04
CA VAL A 213 -11.82 11.16 -12.66
C VAL A 213 -10.45 10.98 -13.30
N ARG A 214 -9.81 9.84 -13.02
CA ARG A 214 -8.55 9.43 -13.65
C ARG A 214 -8.73 8.07 -14.30
N MET A 215 -8.27 7.94 -15.54
CA MET A 215 -8.34 6.71 -16.32
C MET A 215 -6.96 6.45 -16.92
N HIS A 216 -6.39 5.30 -16.57
CA HIS A 216 -5.10 4.83 -17.09
C HIS A 216 -5.24 3.42 -17.63
N TYR A 217 -4.36 3.06 -18.56
CA TYR A 217 -4.34 1.73 -19.15
C TYR A 217 -2.95 1.36 -19.62
N CYS A 218 -2.68 0.08 -19.77
CA CYS A 218 -1.49 -0.44 -20.41
C CYS A 218 -1.76 -1.79 -21.08
N MET A 219 -0.89 -2.16 -22.02
CA MET A 219 -0.79 -3.54 -22.51
C MET A 219 -0.02 -4.37 -21.49
N THR A 220 -0.52 -5.55 -21.14
CA THR A 220 0.17 -6.47 -20.23
C THR A 220 0.97 -7.56 -20.92
N GLU A 221 0.66 -7.83 -22.20
CA GLU A 221 1.37 -8.81 -23.02
C GLU A 221 1.52 -8.28 -24.46
N LEU A 222 2.65 -8.61 -25.11
CA LEU A 222 2.84 -8.32 -26.52
C LEU A 222 1.87 -9.18 -27.35
N PRO A 223 1.16 -8.60 -28.33
CA PRO A 223 0.12 -9.31 -29.09
C PRO A 223 0.64 -10.35 -30.09
N GLY A 224 1.96 -10.41 -30.29
CA GLY A 224 2.65 -11.33 -31.17
C GLY A 224 3.47 -10.66 -32.27
N PRO A 225 4.02 -11.41 -33.22
CA PRO A 225 4.86 -10.88 -34.30
C PRO A 225 4.03 -10.10 -35.33
N ALA A 226 4.62 -9.08 -35.93
CA ALA A 226 3.94 -8.14 -36.84
C ALA A 226 3.39 -8.77 -38.13
N ASN A 227 3.89 -9.96 -38.55
CA ASN A 227 3.43 -10.67 -39.73
C ASN A 227 2.22 -11.61 -39.51
N VAL A 228 1.61 -11.55 -38.30
CA VAL A 228 0.45 -12.35 -37.93
C VAL A 228 -0.63 -11.41 -37.33
N VAL A 229 -1.85 -11.53 -37.83
CA VAL A 229 -3.01 -10.86 -37.24
C VAL A 229 -3.23 -11.44 -35.83
N PRO A 230 -3.15 -10.64 -34.75
CA PRO A 230 -3.21 -11.15 -33.38
C PRO A 230 -4.60 -11.67 -33.00
N ALA A 231 -4.65 -12.89 -32.45
CA ALA A 231 -5.91 -13.47 -31.95
C ALA A 231 -6.20 -13.13 -30.48
N THR A 232 -5.23 -12.58 -29.76
CA THR A 232 -5.41 -12.21 -28.35
C THR A 232 -4.65 -10.91 -28.07
N ALA A 233 -5.26 -10.03 -27.31
CA ALA A 233 -4.64 -8.86 -26.73
C ALA A 233 -5.11 -8.70 -25.29
N LYS A 234 -4.19 -8.44 -24.34
CA LYS A 234 -4.50 -8.26 -22.94
C LYS A 234 -4.02 -6.91 -22.46
N GLY A 235 -4.85 -6.27 -21.67
CA GLY A 235 -4.55 -4.98 -21.07
C GLY A 235 -5.12 -4.85 -19.68
N GLU A 236 -4.61 -3.89 -18.95
CA GLU A 236 -5.11 -3.48 -17.65
C GLU A 236 -5.56 -2.03 -17.69
N PHE A 237 -6.67 -1.75 -17.03
CA PHE A 237 -7.29 -0.43 -16.94
C PHE A 237 -7.45 -0.08 -15.46
N SER A 238 -7.02 1.12 -15.07
CA SER A 238 -7.18 1.66 -13.72
C SER A 238 -8.05 2.90 -13.78
N LEU A 239 -9.17 2.86 -13.06
CA LEU A 239 -10.12 3.96 -12.94
C LEU A 239 -10.10 4.49 -11.52
N ARG A 240 -10.07 5.82 -11.37
CA ARG A 240 -10.13 6.49 -10.08
C ARG A 240 -11.13 7.63 -10.13
N SER A 241 -11.89 7.82 -9.03
CA SER A 241 -12.90 8.87 -8.90
C SER A 241 -13.18 9.19 -7.43
#